data_5537c33fabf9844be561e91723e1a429
#
_entry.id   5537c33fabf9844be561e91723e1a429
#
_cell.length_a   1.000
_cell.length_b   1.000
_cell.length_c   1.000
_cell.angle_alpha   90.00
_cell.angle_beta   90.00
_cell.angle_gamma   90.00
#
_symmetry.space_group_name_H-M   'P 1'
#
loop_
_entity.id
_entity.type
_entity.pdbx_description
1 polymer ?
#
loop_
_entity_poly.entity_id
_entity_poly.type
_entity_poly.pdbx_seq_one_letter_code
_entity_poly.pdbx_strand_id
1 'polypeptide(L)'
;EHPDEEFVVIGADTVVASGKEILGKPKSEEDAYHMISLLQNRTHQVYTGVTLLAKTNEGQKKNTFFECSHVAVYPMEEEEIRDYIGTGEPMDKAGAYGIQGGFAIYIRGIEGDYNNIVGLPIARVYQELKKMEI
;
A
#
# COMPACT_ATOMS: atom_id res chain seq x y z
N GLU A 1 16.79 15.65 18.25
CA GLU A 1 17.36 16.67 17.39
C GLU A 1 16.63 17.98 17.43
N HIS A 2 15.39 17.98 17.89
CA HIS A 2 14.61 19.22 18.03
C HIS A 2 13.88 19.17 19.37
N PRO A 3 14.62 19.15 20.49
CA PRO A 3 14.00 18.90 21.80
C PRO A 3 12.99 19.94 22.23
N ASP A 4 13.09 21.15 21.70
CA ASP A 4 12.19 22.23 22.04
C ASP A 4 11.16 22.54 21.00
N GLU A 5 11.11 21.77 19.91
CA GLU A 5 10.18 21.99 18.81
C GLU A 5 9.04 21.00 18.86
N GLU A 6 7.87 21.45 18.40
CA GLU A 6 6.74 20.57 18.20
C GLU A 6 6.83 19.97 16.79
N PHE A 7 6.51 18.70 16.65
CA PHE A 7 6.56 18.04 15.37
C PHE A 7 5.65 16.82 15.34
N VAL A 8 5.35 16.36 14.13
CA VAL A 8 4.62 15.12 13.90
C VAL A 8 5.44 14.29 12.93
N VAL A 9 5.63 13.00 13.25
CA VAL A 9 6.28 12.05 12.37
C VAL A 9 5.26 11.00 11.95
N ILE A 10 5.21 10.72 10.65
CA ILE A 10 4.31 9.73 10.08
C ILE A 10 5.16 8.61 9.48
N GLY A 11 4.96 7.38 9.96
CA GLY A 11 5.57 6.20 9.36
C GLY A 11 4.48 5.32 8.79
N ALA A 12 4.69 4.80 7.58
CA ALA A 12 3.71 3.94 6.93
C ALA A 12 4.41 2.81 6.18
N ASP A 13 3.80 1.62 6.19
CA ASP A 13 4.31 0.47 5.48
C ASP A 13 3.12 -0.30 4.88
N THR A 14 3.22 -0.64 3.60
CA THR A 14 2.13 -1.27 2.86
C THR A 14 2.51 -2.69 2.45
N VAL A 15 1.58 -3.62 2.65
CA VAL A 15 1.74 -5.00 2.19
C VAL A 15 0.51 -5.42 1.40
N VAL A 16 0.72 -6.36 0.49
CA VAL A 16 -0.35 -6.96 -0.32
C VAL A 16 -0.53 -8.40 0.15
N ALA A 17 -1.77 -8.79 0.38
CA ALA A 17 -2.07 -10.15 0.82
C ALA A 17 -3.04 -10.80 -0.17
N SER A 18 -2.74 -12.04 -0.57
CA SER A 18 -3.62 -12.85 -1.40
C SER A 18 -3.82 -14.19 -0.71
N GLY A 19 -5.03 -14.42 -0.22
CA GLY A 19 -5.27 -15.60 0.59
C GLY A 19 -4.39 -15.58 1.83
N LYS A 20 -3.53 -16.57 1.97
CA LYS A 20 -2.60 -16.65 3.11
C LYS A 20 -1.22 -16.13 2.79
N GLU A 21 -0.98 -15.70 1.55
CA GLU A 21 0.33 -15.21 1.16
C GLU A 21 0.42 -13.71 1.33
N ILE A 22 1.55 -13.25 1.86
CA ILE A 22 1.86 -11.85 1.96
C ILE A 22 2.95 -11.55 0.95
N LEU A 23 2.68 -10.60 0.05
CA LEU A 23 3.56 -10.28 -1.06
C LEU A 23 4.27 -8.97 -0.79
N GLY A 24 5.58 -9.03 -0.67
CA GLY A 24 6.41 -7.83 -0.58
C GLY A 24 6.84 -7.39 -1.98
N LYS A 25 7.98 -6.69 -2.05
CA LYS A 25 8.55 -6.31 -3.33
C LYS A 25 9.14 -7.53 -4.01
N PRO A 26 9.00 -7.65 -5.35
CA PRO A 26 9.59 -8.80 -6.04
C PRO A 26 11.12 -8.72 -6.03
N LYS A 27 11.74 -9.87 -5.94
CA LYS A 27 13.21 -9.99 -5.91
C LYS A 27 13.80 -10.18 -7.29
N SER A 28 12.96 -10.49 -8.28
CA SER A 28 13.37 -10.76 -9.65
C SER A 28 12.16 -10.63 -10.55
N GLU A 29 12.39 -10.63 -11.87
CA GLU A 29 11.28 -10.61 -12.82
C GLU A 29 10.43 -11.87 -12.71
N GLU A 30 11.05 -13.02 -12.44
CA GLU A 30 10.29 -14.25 -12.24
C GLU A 30 9.44 -14.19 -10.98
N ASP A 31 9.96 -13.58 -9.93
CA ASP A 31 9.20 -13.38 -8.70
C ASP A 31 8.01 -12.44 -8.96
N ALA A 32 8.22 -11.38 -9.74
CA ALA A 32 7.14 -10.47 -10.13
C ALA A 32 6.08 -11.20 -10.94
N TYR A 33 6.51 -12.06 -11.86
CA TYR A 33 5.58 -12.86 -12.66
C TYR A 33 4.72 -13.76 -11.77
N HIS A 34 5.35 -14.40 -10.80
CA HIS A 34 4.65 -15.25 -9.84
C HIS A 34 3.61 -14.46 -9.04
N MET A 35 4.01 -13.29 -8.56
CA MET A 35 3.11 -12.43 -7.78
C MET A 35 1.89 -12.01 -8.60
N ILE A 36 2.11 -11.50 -9.80
CA ILE A 36 1.00 -11.05 -10.64
C ILE A 36 0.11 -12.22 -11.04
N SER A 37 0.71 -13.40 -11.27
CA SER A 37 -0.06 -14.61 -11.57
C SER A 37 -0.99 -14.98 -10.43
N LEU A 38 -0.59 -14.73 -9.20
CA LEU A 38 -1.44 -14.97 -8.03
C LEU A 38 -2.57 -13.93 -7.93
N LEU A 39 -2.31 -12.70 -8.35
CA LEU A 39 -3.27 -11.61 -8.17
C LEU A 39 -4.30 -11.52 -9.28
N GLN A 40 -3.94 -11.94 -10.50
CA GLN A 40 -4.84 -11.81 -11.64
C GLN A 40 -6.09 -12.67 -11.46
N ASN A 41 -7.22 -12.17 -11.96
CA ASN A 41 -8.52 -12.85 -11.87
C ASN A 41 -8.96 -13.16 -10.44
N ARG A 42 -8.55 -12.34 -9.47
CA ARG A 42 -8.88 -12.51 -8.05
C ARG A 42 -9.03 -11.15 -7.37
N THR A 43 -9.52 -11.20 -6.14
CA THR A 43 -9.54 -10.04 -5.25
C THR A 43 -8.51 -10.27 -4.15
N HIS A 44 -7.67 -9.28 -3.95
CA HIS A 44 -6.67 -9.33 -2.90
C HIS A 44 -6.83 -8.15 -1.96
N GLN A 45 -6.10 -8.16 -0.84
CA GLN A 45 -6.14 -7.12 0.16
C GLN A 45 -4.85 -6.31 0.16
N VAL A 46 -4.99 -5.01 0.41
CA VAL A 46 -3.86 -4.12 0.59
C VAL A 46 -3.97 -3.52 1.98
N TYR A 47 -2.97 -3.74 2.80
CA TYR A 47 -2.92 -3.22 4.17
C TYR A 47 -1.83 -2.19 4.29
N THR A 48 -2.14 -1.05 4.88
CA THR A 48 -1.12 -0.09 5.26
C THR A 48 -1.18 0.11 6.76
N GLY A 49 -0.06 -0.17 7.43
CA GLY A 49 0.10 0.14 8.84
C GLY A 49 0.68 1.53 8.96
N VAL A 50 0.13 2.34 9.87
CA VAL A 50 0.55 3.72 10.06
C VAL A 50 0.85 3.97 11.53
N THR A 51 1.95 4.63 11.79
CA THR A 51 2.29 5.11 13.13
C THR A 51 2.42 6.62 13.08
N LEU A 52 1.68 7.29 13.94
CA LEU A 52 1.74 8.73 14.12
C LEU A 52 2.42 9.00 15.46
N LEU A 53 3.48 9.80 15.42
CA LEU A 53 4.18 10.21 16.63
C LEU A 53 4.20 11.73 16.67
N ALA A 54 3.60 12.31 17.72
CA ALA A 54 3.53 13.74 17.87
C ALA A 54 4.26 14.15 19.13
N LYS A 55 5.07 15.20 19.05
CA LYS A 55 5.67 15.85 20.19
C LYS A 55 5.06 17.23 20.33
N THR A 56 4.47 17.50 21.50
CA THR A 56 3.87 18.80 21.82
C THR A 56 4.44 19.31 23.12
N ASN A 57 4.03 20.52 23.52
CA ASN A 57 4.41 21.07 24.82
C ASN A 57 3.98 20.20 25.99
N GLU A 58 2.97 19.36 25.79
CA GLU A 58 2.42 18.49 26.81
C GLU A 58 3.05 17.10 26.82
N GLY A 59 4.07 16.86 25.99
CA GLY A 59 4.74 15.59 25.89
C GLY A 59 4.57 14.93 24.55
N GLN A 60 4.67 13.59 24.53
CA GLN A 60 4.56 12.83 23.28
C GLN A 60 3.26 12.05 23.25
N LYS A 61 2.69 11.94 22.03
CA LYS A 61 1.52 11.12 21.77
C LYS A 61 1.85 10.19 20.62
N LYS A 62 1.38 8.95 20.70
CA LYS A 62 1.60 7.95 19.66
C LYS A 62 0.29 7.27 19.31
N ASN A 63 0.04 7.07 18.04
CA ASN A 63 -1.14 6.36 17.56
C ASN A 63 -0.73 5.45 16.42
N THR A 64 -1.07 4.17 16.54
CA THR A 64 -0.79 3.16 15.51
C THR A 64 -2.10 2.55 15.06
N PHE A 65 -2.29 2.47 13.76
CA PHE A 65 -3.51 1.89 13.19
C PHE A 65 -3.18 1.27 11.84
N PHE A 66 -4.12 0.54 11.28
CA PHE A 66 -3.97 0.04 9.92
C PHE A 66 -5.26 0.26 9.14
N GLU A 67 -5.11 0.27 7.81
CA GLU A 67 -6.22 0.40 6.89
C GLU A 67 -6.14 -0.75 5.89
N CYS A 68 -7.30 -1.29 5.51
CA CYS A 68 -7.37 -2.40 4.56
C CYS A 68 -8.28 -2.02 3.40
N SER A 69 -7.83 -2.29 2.19
CA SER A 69 -8.63 -2.10 0.97
C SER A 69 -8.60 -3.37 0.16
N HIS A 70 -9.66 -3.62 -0.60
CA HIS A 70 -9.74 -4.79 -1.47
C HIS A 70 -9.62 -4.36 -2.92
N VAL A 71 -8.85 -5.10 -3.70
CA VAL A 71 -8.60 -4.79 -5.10
C VAL A 71 -8.95 -6.02 -5.93
N ALA A 72 -9.88 -5.85 -6.87
CA ALA A 72 -10.26 -6.92 -7.79
C ALA A 72 -9.54 -6.71 -9.11
N VAL A 73 -8.93 -7.77 -9.64
CA VAL A 73 -8.12 -7.73 -10.84
C VAL A 73 -8.77 -8.59 -11.92
N TYR A 74 -8.83 -8.07 -13.13
CA TYR A 74 -9.30 -8.83 -14.29
C TYR A 74 -8.34 -9.97 -14.61
N PRO A 75 -8.82 -11.00 -15.33
CA PRO A 75 -7.91 -12.03 -15.87
C PRO A 75 -6.84 -11.39 -16.75
N MET A 76 -5.62 -11.89 -16.66
CA MET A 76 -4.50 -11.45 -17.49
C MET A 76 -3.88 -12.65 -18.19
N GLU A 77 -3.52 -12.46 -19.45
CA GLU A 77 -2.78 -13.46 -20.20
C GLU A 77 -1.30 -13.38 -19.88
N GLU A 78 -0.58 -14.46 -20.13
CA GLU A 78 0.86 -14.50 -19.85
C GLU A 78 1.59 -13.35 -20.53
N GLU A 79 1.24 -13.06 -21.77
CA GLU A 79 1.88 -11.99 -22.53
C GLU A 79 1.65 -10.63 -21.88
N GLU A 80 0.44 -10.38 -21.38
CA GLU A 80 0.14 -9.13 -20.68
C GLU A 80 0.96 -8.98 -19.40
N ILE A 81 1.12 -10.07 -18.67
CA ILE A 81 1.93 -10.05 -17.46
C ILE A 81 3.38 -9.75 -17.82
N ARG A 82 3.92 -10.43 -18.83
CA ARG A 82 5.30 -10.22 -19.26
C ARG A 82 5.54 -8.80 -19.76
N ASP A 83 4.60 -8.26 -20.53
CA ASP A 83 4.72 -6.88 -21.03
C ASP A 83 4.73 -5.87 -19.88
N TYR A 84 3.87 -6.09 -18.88
CA TYR A 84 3.85 -5.20 -17.73
C TYR A 84 5.17 -5.25 -16.95
N ILE A 85 5.71 -6.45 -16.73
CA ILE A 85 6.99 -6.60 -16.05
C ILE A 85 8.10 -5.89 -16.83
N GLY A 86 8.02 -5.95 -18.16
CA GLY A 86 9.00 -5.28 -19.03
C GLY A 86 9.06 -3.77 -18.86
N THR A 87 8.04 -3.15 -18.29
CA THR A 87 8.07 -1.71 -18.03
C THR A 87 8.97 -1.35 -16.86
N GLY A 88 9.36 -2.32 -16.03
CA GLY A 88 10.14 -2.06 -14.82
C GLY A 88 9.33 -1.57 -13.64
N GLU A 89 8.09 -1.15 -13.87
CA GLU A 89 7.22 -0.60 -12.82
C GLU A 89 7.02 -1.53 -11.63
N PRO A 90 6.85 -2.86 -11.82
CA PRO A 90 6.58 -3.77 -10.70
C PRO A 90 7.68 -3.88 -9.67
N MET A 91 8.93 -3.55 -10.03
CA MET A 91 10.09 -4.03 -9.28
C MET A 91 10.29 -3.37 -7.92
N ASP A 92 9.71 -2.21 -7.68
CA ASP A 92 9.83 -1.52 -6.40
C ASP A 92 8.50 -1.45 -5.65
N LYS A 93 7.54 -2.29 -6.02
CA LYS A 93 6.19 -2.23 -5.46
C LYS A 93 5.81 -3.52 -4.75
N ALA A 94 5.18 -3.40 -3.58
CA ALA A 94 4.60 -4.57 -2.90
C ALA A 94 3.53 -5.19 -3.80
N GLY A 95 3.57 -6.51 -3.95
CA GLY A 95 2.63 -7.22 -4.83
C GLY A 95 2.93 -7.07 -6.30
N ALA A 96 4.03 -6.41 -6.65
CA ALA A 96 4.52 -6.25 -8.02
C ALA A 96 3.62 -5.41 -8.92
N TYR A 97 2.87 -4.45 -8.37
CA TYR A 97 2.09 -3.55 -9.24
C TYR A 97 1.86 -2.20 -8.57
N GLY A 98 1.66 -1.18 -9.41
CA GLY A 98 1.25 0.14 -8.97
C GLY A 98 -0.11 0.48 -9.53
N ILE A 99 -1.07 0.82 -8.66
CA ILE A 99 -2.44 1.11 -9.09
C ILE A 99 -2.52 2.38 -9.93
N GLN A 100 -1.56 3.28 -9.78
CA GLN A 100 -1.54 4.55 -10.50
C GLN A 100 -0.89 4.45 -11.89
N GLY A 101 -0.21 3.34 -12.17
CA GLY A 101 0.55 3.20 -13.40
C GLY A 101 -0.12 2.32 -14.44
N GLY A 102 0.69 1.60 -15.21
CA GLY A 102 0.21 0.76 -16.30
C GLY A 102 -0.73 -0.36 -15.89
N PHE A 103 -0.69 -0.75 -14.63
CA PHE A 103 -1.56 -1.81 -14.13
C PHE A 103 -3.01 -1.36 -13.97
N ALA A 104 -3.28 -0.05 -14.03
CA ALA A 104 -4.63 0.47 -13.84
C ALA A 104 -5.66 -0.16 -14.79
N ILE A 105 -5.25 -0.52 -15.99
CA ILE A 105 -6.17 -1.12 -16.98
C ILE A 105 -6.61 -2.53 -16.58
N TYR A 106 -5.94 -3.16 -15.64
CA TYR A 106 -6.29 -4.50 -15.18
C TYR A 106 -7.09 -4.49 -13.87
N ILE A 107 -7.27 -3.33 -13.27
CA ILE A 107 -8.04 -3.20 -12.03
C ILE A 107 -9.52 -3.16 -12.36
N ARG A 108 -10.25 -4.17 -11.89
CA ARG A 108 -11.69 -4.26 -12.10
C ARG A 108 -12.45 -3.34 -11.17
N GLY A 109 -11.97 -3.19 -9.96
CA GLY A 109 -12.61 -2.33 -8.97
C GLY A 109 -11.90 -2.40 -7.64
N ILE A 110 -12.25 -1.48 -6.77
CA ILE A 110 -11.68 -1.44 -5.41
C ILE A 110 -12.80 -1.27 -4.42
N GLU A 111 -12.56 -1.76 -3.18
CA GLU A 111 -13.45 -1.53 -2.06
C GLU A 111 -12.56 -1.03 -0.92
N GLY A 112 -12.86 0.16 -0.44
CA GLY A 112 -12.07 0.83 0.58
C GLY A 112 -11.36 2.05 0.03
N ASP A 113 -10.37 2.52 0.78
CA ASP A 113 -9.67 3.77 0.49
C ASP A 113 -8.63 3.57 -0.61
N TYR A 114 -8.82 4.30 -1.72
CA TYR A 114 -7.87 4.29 -2.83
C TYR A 114 -6.47 4.74 -2.39
N ASN A 115 -6.40 5.78 -1.55
CA ASN A 115 -5.11 6.29 -1.10
C ASN A 115 -4.36 5.28 -0.22
N ASN A 116 -5.09 4.40 0.45
CA ASN A 116 -4.46 3.30 1.17
C ASN A 116 -3.72 2.39 0.21
N ILE A 117 -4.29 2.12 -0.96
CA ILE A 117 -3.65 1.26 -1.97
C ILE A 117 -2.41 1.95 -2.55
N VAL A 118 -2.46 3.27 -2.69
CA VAL A 118 -1.30 4.04 -3.16
C VAL A 118 -0.16 3.99 -2.14
N GLY A 119 -0.47 3.87 -0.85
CA GLY A 119 0.54 3.71 0.19
C GLY A 119 0.35 4.52 1.45
N LEU A 120 -0.60 5.46 1.47
CA LEU A 120 -0.88 6.23 2.68
C LEU A 120 -2.36 6.62 2.71
N PRO A 121 -3.13 6.08 3.66
CA PRO A 121 -4.56 6.40 3.77
C PRO A 121 -4.75 7.79 4.38
N ILE A 122 -4.58 8.82 3.54
CA ILE A 122 -4.47 10.21 3.99
C ILE A 122 -5.70 10.70 4.75
N ALA A 123 -6.90 10.28 4.33
CA ALA A 123 -8.12 10.70 5.02
C ALA A 123 -8.18 10.13 6.44
N ARG A 124 -7.82 8.84 6.61
CA ARG A 124 -7.77 8.22 7.92
C ARG A 124 -6.69 8.87 8.78
N VAL A 125 -5.54 9.16 8.18
CA VAL A 125 -4.45 9.85 8.89
C VAL A 125 -4.95 11.17 9.45
N TYR A 126 -5.66 11.95 8.65
CA TYR A 126 -6.20 13.23 9.10
C TYR A 126 -7.15 13.05 10.28
N GLN A 127 -8.06 12.08 10.21
CA GLN A 127 -9.01 11.84 11.28
C GLN A 127 -8.31 11.40 12.57
N GLU A 128 -7.29 10.56 12.44
CA GLU A 128 -6.54 10.11 13.62
C GLU A 128 -5.72 11.24 14.24
N LEU A 129 -5.16 12.14 13.42
CA LEU A 129 -4.47 13.32 13.95
C LEU A 129 -5.43 14.21 14.72
N LYS A 130 -6.66 14.39 14.22
CA LYS A 130 -7.68 15.15 14.95
C LYS A 130 -7.96 14.55 16.31
N LYS A 131 -8.05 13.23 16.39
CA LYS A 131 -8.30 12.55 17.68
C LYS A 131 -7.17 12.74 18.64
N MET A 132 -5.95 12.94 18.15
CA MET A 132 -4.78 13.18 19.00
C MET A 132 -4.74 14.60 19.54
N GLU A 133 -5.60 15.47 19.05
CA GLU A 133 -5.72 16.87 19.51
C GLU A 133 -4.41 17.65 19.37
N ILE A 134 -3.82 17.56 18.19
CA ILE A 134 -2.58 18.27 17.86
C ILE A 134 -2.78 19.29 16.75
#